data_232d3e36d02f99e848a23b44bd432662
#
_entry.id   232d3e36d02f99e848a23b44bd432662
#
_cell.length_a   1.000
_cell.length_b   1.000
_cell.length_c   1.000
_cell.angle_alpha   90.00
_cell.angle_beta   90.00
_cell.angle_gamma   90.00
#
_symmetry.space_group_name_H-M   'P 1'
#
loop_
_entity.id
_entity.type
_entity.pdbx_description
1 polymer ?
#
loop_
_entity_poly.entity_id
_entity_poly.type
_entity_poly.pdbx_seq_one_letter_code
_entity_poly.pdbx_strand_id
1 'polypeptide(L)'
;DLVRRKKIDRIIGIGRDLKEYASVFEIEKEFYTTTEEFIKSPSFKKFKDELILIKGSRHFHFEQISELLEKKVHETILEVNLDAVVHNFNYYRSKLKPETKMVCMVKAFGYGAGSYELAKTLQEHRCDYLAVAVADEGEELRKEGISIPLIVMNPEFSSFNVLFENQLEPEVYSFRLLDAMIKETERRGITSY
;
A
#
# COMPACT_ATOMS: atom_id res chain seq x y z
N ASP A 1 22.79 -22.40 1.96
CA ASP A 1 24.10 -21.81 1.72
C ASP A 1 24.20 -20.32 2.09
N LEU A 2 23.17 -19.51 1.80
CA LEU A 2 23.13 -18.10 2.19
C LEU A 2 23.16 -17.93 3.73
N VAL A 3 22.41 -18.75 4.45
CA VAL A 3 22.31 -18.75 5.91
C VAL A 3 23.69 -18.96 6.56
N ARG A 4 24.44 -19.96 6.10
CA ARG A 4 25.82 -20.20 6.56
C ARG A 4 26.75 -19.04 6.23
N ARG A 5 26.67 -18.53 4.99
CA ARG A 5 27.55 -17.43 4.53
C ARG A 5 27.31 -16.13 5.30
N LYS A 6 26.07 -15.88 5.75
CA LYS A 6 25.69 -14.70 6.52
C LYS A 6 25.81 -14.85 8.03
N LYS A 7 26.32 -16.01 8.51
CA LYS A 7 26.52 -16.33 9.94
C LYS A 7 25.24 -16.08 10.76
N ILE A 8 24.13 -16.63 10.27
CA ILE A 8 22.83 -16.56 10.97
C ILE A 8 22.84 -17.64 12.07
N ASP A 9 22.57 -17.25 13.29
CA ASP A 9 22.60 -18.13 14.46
C ASP A 9 21.34 -19.00 14.56
N ARG A 10 20.18 -18.44 14.25
CA ARG A 10 18.90 -19.11 14.37
C ARG A 10 17.98 -18.75 13.21
N ILE A 11 17.15 -19.69 12.78
CA ILE A 11 16.10 -19.49 11.80
C ILE A 11 14.74 -19.91 12.33
N ILE A 12 13.74 -19.08 12.11
CA ILE A 12 12.33 -19.40 12.39
C ILE A 12 11.59 -19.38 11.08
N GLY A 13 11.07 -20.54 10.68
CA GLY A 13 10.30 -20.72 9.46
C GLY A 13 8.81 -20.72 9.77
N ILE A 14 8.02 -19.92 9.00
CA ILE A 14 6.57 -19.90 9.12
C ILE A 14 5.97 -20.28 7.76
N GLY A 15 5.10 -21.27 7.77
CA GLY A 15 4.45 -21.83 6.59
C GLY A 15 4.67 -23.35 6.48
N ARG A 16 3.67 -24.03 5.93
CA ARG A 16 3.68 -25.50 5.80
C ARG A 16 4.85 -25.99 4.96
N ASP A 17 5.09 -25.33 3.83
CA ASP A 17 6.12 -25.71 2.87
C ASP A 17 7.54 -25.58 3.46
N LEU A 18 7.80 -24.55 4.27
CA LEU A 18 9.09 -24.36 4.91
C LEU A 18 9.44 -25.47 5.90
N LYS A 19 8.44 -26.04 6.55
CA LYS A 19 8.63 -27.15 7.51
C LYS A 19 9.17 -28.42 6.84
N GLU A 20 8.82 -28.67 5.59
CA GLU A 20 9.33 -29.80 4.80
C GLU A 20 10.84 -29.69 4.53
N TYR A 21 11.36 -28.45 4.44
CA TYR A 21 12.78 -28.19 4.21
C TYR A 21 13.59 -28.03 5.51
N ALA A 22 13.01 -28.33 6.67
CA ALA A 22 13.66 -28.16 7.97
C ALA A 22 15.02 -28.87 8.06
N SER A 23 15.17 -30.06 7.44
CA SER A 23 16.42 -30.84 7.44
C SER A 23 17.60 -30.16 6.71
N VAL A 24 17.32 -29.19 5.82
CA VAL A 24 18.35 -28.48 5.05
C VAL A 24 19.15 -27.49 5.91
N PHE A 25 18.56 -27.04 7.02
CA PHE A 25 19.20 -26.07 7.91
C PHE A 25 19.95 -26.79 9.04
N GLU A 26 21.24 -26.51 9.18
CA GLU A 26 22.13 -27.11 10.20
C GLU A 26 22.35 -26.20 11.43
N ILE A 27 21.62 -25.09 11.51
CA ILE A 27 21.63 -24.14 12.62
C ILE A 27 20.44 -24.34 13.54
N GLU A 28 20.38 -23.63 14.67
CA GLU A 28 19.20 -23.59 15.51
C GLU A 28 17.97 -23.19 14.69
N LYS A 29 16.91 -23.96 14.79
CA LYS A 29 15.75 -23.79 13.92
C LYS A 29 14.45 -24.17 14.60
N GLU A 30 13.42 -23.41 14.29
CA GLU A 30 12.05 -23.69 14.69
C GLU A 30 11.12 -23.46 13.49
N PHE A 31 10.03 -24.22 13.41
CA PHE A 31 9.08 -24.13 12.31
C PHE A 31 7.66 -24.13 12.85
N TYR A 32 6.87 -23.19 12.35
CA TYR A 32 5.46 -22.99 12.71
C TYR A 32 4.61 -22.99 11.44
N THR A 33 3.34 -23.37 11.58
CA THR A 33 2.42 -23.42 10.45
C THR A 33 1.89 -22.03 10.11
N THR A 34 1.62 -21.22 11.14
CA THR A 34 1.08 -19.86 11.00
C THR A 34 1.81 -18.84 11.88
N THR A 35 1.64 -17.58 11.59
CA THR A 35 2.18 -16.47 12.38
C THR A 35 1.61 -16.45 13.79
N GLU A 36 0.33 -16.75 13.95
CA GLU A 36 -0.34 -16.80 15.25
C GLU A 36 0.20 -17.94 16.13
N GLU A 37 0.51 -19.09 15.52
CA GLU A 37 1.14 -20.20 16.23
C GLU A 37 2.50 -19.80 16.79
N PHE A 38 3.31 -19.11 16.00
CA PHE A 38 4.61 -18.61 16.42
C PHE A 38 4.47 -17.57 17.55
N ILE A 39 3.61 -16.58 17.40
CA ILE A 39 3.39 -15.51 18.41
C ILE A 39 2.96 -16.09 19.76
N LYS A 40 2.18 -17.16 19.76
CA LYS A 40 1.74 -17.85 20.98
C LYS A 40 2.80 -18.81 21.57
N SER A 41 3.88 -19.06 20.85
CA SER A 41 4.91 -20.02 21.29
C SER A 41 5.76 -19.50 22.45
N PRO A 42 6.34 -20.39 23.28
CA PRO A 42 7.31 -19.98 24.28
C PRO A 42 8.55 -19.31 23.69
N SER A 43 8.92 -19.66 22.46
CA SER A 43 10.09 -19.11 21.77
C SER A 43 9.92 -17.64 21.43
N PHE A 44 8.72 -17.18 21.13
CA PHE A 44 8.44 -15.77 20.89
C PHE A 44 8.76 -14.87 22.09
N LYS A 45 8.59 -15.41 23.31
CA LYS A 45 8.86 -14.66 24.55
C LYS A 45 10.34 -14.61 24.95
N LYS A 46 11.20 -15.35 24.25
CA LYS A 46 12.63 -15.48 24.59
C LYS A 46 13.50 -14.45 23.87
N PHE A 47 12.97 -13.71 22.90
CA PHE A 47 13.75 -12.70 22.20
C PHE A 47 14.24 -11.62 23.16
N LYS A 48 15.55 -11.43 23.19
CA LYS A 48 16.18 -10.41 24.02
C LYS A 48 17.54 -10.04 23.42
N ASP A 49 17.74 -8.76 23.18
CA ASP A 49 19.01 -8.20 22.67
C ASP A 49 19.55 -8.91 21.40
N GLU A 50 18.65 -9.29 20.50
CA GLU A 50 18.93 -9.98 19.25
C GLU A 50 18.68 -9.07 18.05
N LEU A 51 19.45 -9.24 16.96
CA LEU A 51 19.16 -8.65 15.67
C LEU A 51 18.27 -9.60 14.86
N ILE A 52 17.06 -9.16 14.56
CA ILE A 52 16.05 -9.99 13.91
C ILE A 52 15.78 -9.46 12.51
N LEU A 53 15.93 -10.31 11.49
CA LEU A 53 15.50 -10.03 10.13
C LEU A 53 14.16 -10.73 9.87
N ILE A 54 13.11 -9.96 9.68
CA ILE A 54 11.79 -10.48 9.32
C ILE A 54 11.60 -10.33 7.80
N LYS A 55 11.32 -11.46 7.11
CA LYS A 55 11.14 -11.48 5.66
C LYS A 55 10.12 -12.54 5.27
N GLY A 56 9.08 -12.15 4.58
CA GLY A 56 8.04 -13.06 4.06
C GLY A 56 7.11 -12.36 3.08
N SER A 57 6.17 -13.14 2.51
CA SER A 57 5.10 -12.56 1.70
C SER A 57 4.03 -11.92 2.61
N ARG A 58 3.28 -10.97 2.08
CA ARG A 58 2.18 -10.28 2.80
C ARG A 58 1.13 -11.25 3.35
N HIS A 59 0.95 -12.39 2.71
CA HIS A 59 0.02 -13.44 3.15
C HIS A 59 0.26 -13.94 4.58
N PHE A 60 1.50 -13.85 5.07
CA PHE A 60 1.85 -14.31 6.43
C PHE A 60 1.65 -13.26 7.51
N HIS A 61 1.30 -12.02 7.16
CA HIS A 61 1.07 -10.91 8.11
C HIS A 61 2.20 -10.74 9.14
N PHE A 62 3.44 -10.72 8.67
CA PHE A 62 4.63 -10.61 9.53
C PHE A 62 4.77 -9.26 10.23
N GLU A 63 4.01 -8.25 9.82
CA GLU A 63 3.84 -6.99 10.54
C GLU A 63 3.42 -7.21 11.99
N GLN A 64 2.58 -8.20 12.27
CA GLN A 64 2.16 -8.55 13.64
C GLN A 64 3.34 -8.97 14.53
N ILE A 65 4.34 -9.66 13.95
CA ILE A 65 5.57 -10.02 14.65
C ILE A 65 6.38 -8.78 14.96
N SER A 66 6.55 -7.88 13.99
CA SER A 66 7.31 -6.64 14.15
C SER A 66 6.72 -5.78 15.25
N GLU A 67 5.41 -5.55 15.21
CA GLU A 67 4.68 -4.73 16.18
C GLU A 67 4.82 -5.25 17.63
N LEU A 68 4.81 -6.58 17.80
CA LEU A 68 4.93 -7.21 19.12
C LEU A 68 6.37 -7.27 19.66
N LEU A 69 7.37 -7.31 18.76
CA LEU A 69 8.80 -7.33 19.12
C LEU A 69 9.38 -5.92 19.27
N GLU A 70 8.71 -4.94 18.68
CA GLU A 70 9.15 -3.55 18.75
C GLU A 70 9.16 -3.05 20.18
N LYS A 71 10.36 -2.79 20.70
CA LYS A 71 10.50 -2.15 21.99
C LYS A 71 10.09 -0.69 21.82
N LYS A 72 8.87 -0.35 22.21
CA LYS A 72 8.38 1.04 22.23
C LYS A 72 9.22 1.87 23.21
N VAL A 73 10.39 2.29 22.77
CA VAL A 73 11.27 3.18 23.56
C VAL A 73 10.86 4.64 23.36
N HIS A 74 10.36 4.95 22.17
CA HIS A 74 9.76 6.24 21.82
C HIS A 74 8.62 6.00 20.86
N GLU A 75 7.46 6.52 21.16
CA GLU A 75 6.34 6.55 20.22
C GLU A 75 6.45 7.86 19.43
N THR A 76 6.91 7.76 18.17
CA THR A 76 6.81 8.89 17.25
C THR A 76 5.41 8.86 16.66
N ILE A 77 4.57 9.81 17.06
CA ILE A 77 3.20 9.95 16.57
C ILE A 77 3.23 11.01 15.48
N LEU A 78 2.72 10.68 14.30
CA LEU A 78 2.38 11.64 13.27
C LEU A 78 0.93 12.06 13.46
N GLU A 79 0.70 13.27 13.94
CA GLU A 79 -0.64 13.84 14.02
C GLU A 79 -0.92 14.66 12.76
N VAL A 80 -2.01 14.34 12.08
CA VAL A 80 -2.48 15.07 10.90
C VAL A 80 -3.76 15.82 11.26
N ASN A 81 -3.69 17.14 11.21
CA ASN A 81 -4.85 17.98 11.44
C ASN A 81 -5.62 18.19 10.11
N LEU A 82 -6.75 17.51 9.96
CA LEU A 82 -7.58 17.59 8.75
C LEU A 82 -8.21 18.98 8.55
N ASP A 83 -8.49 19.72 9.62
CA ASP A 83 -8.99 21.10 9.49
C ASP A 83 -7.90 22.02 8.88
N ALA A 84 -6.63 21.78 9.22
CA ALA A 84 -5.52 22.50 8.59
C ALA A 84 -5.37 22.13 7.11
N VAL A 85 -5.62 20.87 6.73
CA VAL A 85 -5.67 20.44 5.32
C VAL A 85 -6.78 21.19 4.58
N VAL A 86 -7.98 21.25 5.14
CA VAL A 86 -9.13 21.98 4.58
C VAL A 86 -8.82 23.47 4.46
N HIS A 87 -8.21 24.07 5.49
CA HIS A 87 -7.78 25.46 5.45
C HIS A 87 -6.83 25.70 4.27
N ASN A 88 -5.80 24.87 4.11
CA ASN A 88 -4.84 24.99 3.03
C ASN A 88 -5.50 24.80 1.65
N PHE A 89 -6.36 23.78 1.52
CA PHE A 89 -7.14 23.55 0.31
C PHE A 89 -7.97 24.79 -0.09
N ASN A 90 -8.71 25.35 0.86
CA ASN A 90 -9.53 26.56 0.62
C ASN A 90 -8.67 27.78 0.31
N TYR A 91 -7.49 27.91 0.94
CA TYR A 91 -6.56 28.99 0.62
C TYR A 91 -6.09 28.91 -0.82
N TYR A 92 -5.64 27.74 -1.30
CA TYR A 92 -5.25 27.59 -2.70
C TYR A 92 -6.43 27.79 -3.65
N ARG A 93 -7.60 27.25 -3.33
CA ARG A 93 -8.82 27.46 -4.13
C ARG A 93 -9.16 28.92 -4.28
N SER A 94 -9.00 29.75 -3.23
CA SER A 94 -9.26 31.21 -3.27
C SER A 94 -8.33 31.99 -4.20
N LYS A 95 -7.21 31.39 -4.62
CA LYS A 95 -6.26 32.02 -5.58
C LYS A 95 -6.54 31.62 -7.04
N LEU A 96 -7.44 30.68 -7.26
CA LEU A 96 -7.79 30.19 -8.58
C LEU A 96 -9.01 30.93 -9.12
N LYS A 97 -9.12 30.93 -10.45
CA LYS A 97 -10.36 31.38 -11.10
C LYS A 97 -11.46 30.34 -10.88
N PRO A 98 -12.75 30.73 -10.92
CA PRO A 98 -13.87 29.81 -10.65
C PRO A 98 -13.92 28.58 -11.55
N GLU A 99 -13.46 28.72 -12.78
CA GLU A 99 -13.43 27.63 -13.77
C GLU A 99 -12.23 26.68 -13.63
N THR A 100 -11.23 27.02 -12.79
CA THR A 100 -10.03 26.20 -12.60
C THR A 100 -10.32 25.03 -11.66
N LYS A 101 -10.11 23.81 -12.13
CA LYS A 101 -10.23 22.60 -11.32
C LYS A 101 -8.96 22.34 -10.52
N MET A 102 -9.14 21.82 -9.31
CA MET A 102 -8.06 21.41 -8.43
C MET A 102 -7.92 19.88 -8.39
N VAL A 103 -6.70 19.43 -8.54
CA VAL A 103 -6.31 18.01 -8.34
C VAL A 103 -5.51 17.93 -7.05
N CYS A 104 -5.96 17.12 -6.10
CA CYS A 104 -5.25 16.85 -4.86
C CYS A 104 -4.59 15.46 -4.88
N MET A 105 -3.29 15.41 -4.58
CA MET A 105 -2.52 14.18 -4.56
C MET A 105 -2.70 13.46 -3.22
N VAL A 106 -3.12 12.20 -3.25
CA VAL A 106 -3.33 11.34 -2.06
C VAL A 106 -2.56 10.02 -2.12
N LYS A 107 -1.57 9.94 -3.02
CA LYS A 107 -0.71 8.75 -3.21
C LYS A 107 0.09 8.38 -1.96
N ALA A 108 0.68 7.18 -1.97
CA ALA A 108 1.58 6.68 -0.94
C ALA A 108 0.96 6.77 0.47
N PHE A 109 -0.25 6.21 0.61
CA PHE A 109 -0.99 6.25 1.86
C PHE A 109 -1.20 7.68 2.40
N GLY A 110 -1.53 8.63 1.49
CA GLY A 110 -1.68 10.04 1.83
C GLY A 110 -0.40 10.67 2.41
N TYR A 111 0.76 10.21 1.93
CA TYR A 111 2.07 10.56 2.50
C TYR A 111 2.22 10.21 3.99
N GLY A 112 1.58 9.13 4.42
CA GLY A 112 1.56 8.68 5.81
C GLY A 112 0.41 9.25 6.66
N ALA A 113 -0.45 10.09 6.07
CA ALA A 113 -1.58 10.70 6.75
C ALA A 113 -2.86 9.84 6.75
N GLY A 114 -2.86 8.71 6.04
CA GLY A 114 -4.06 7.92 5.73
C GLY A 114 -4.70 8.38 4.42
N SER A 115 -4.72 7.50 3.42
CA SER A 115 -5.26 7.85 2.10
C SER A 115 -6.76 8.15 2.16
N TYR A 116 -7.50 7.32 2.90
CA TYR A 116 -8.95 7.41 2.98
C TYR A 116 -9.42 8.65 3.72
N GLU A 117 -8.91 8.92 4.91
CA GLU A 117 -9.31 10.08 5.71
C GLU A 117 -9.04 11.39 4.94
N LEU A 118 -7.88 11.47 4.29
CA LEU A 118 -7.51 12.61 3.48
C LEU A 118 -8.42 12.74 2.25
N ALA A 119 -8.61 11.65 1.50
CA ALA A 119 -9.45 11.62 0.30
C ALA A 119 -10.92 11.96 0.61
N LYS A 120 -11.47 11.39 1.69
CA LYS A 120 -12.81 11.66 2.17
C LYS A 120 -12.99 13.13 2.55
N THR A 121 -12.06 13.68 3.34
CA THR A 121 -12.09 15.09 3.72
C THR A 121 -12.09 16.01 2.48
N LEU A 122 -11.21 15.73 1.52
CA LEU A 122 -11.14 16.51 0.27
C LEU A 122 -12.41 16.38 -0.57
N GLN A 123 -12.98 15.17 -0.67
CA GLN A 123 -14.25 14.93 -1.35
C GLN A 123 -15.40 15.71 -0.70
N GLU A 124 -15.53 15.67 0.62
CA GLU A 124 -16.55 16.42 1.37
C GLU A 124 -16.44 17.93 1.18
N HIS A 125 -15.21 18.42 0.96
CA HIS A 125 -14.93 19.83 0.66
C HIS A 125 -14.91 20.15 -0.85
N ARG A 126 -15.50 19.27 -1.67
CA ARG A 126 -15.71 19.47 -3.11
C ARG A 126 -14.41 19.68 -3.90
N CYS A 127 -13.38 18.90 -3.58
CA CYS A 127 -12.24 18.77 -4.46
C CYS A 127 -12.70 18.22 -5.83
N ASP A 128 -12.16 18.76 -6.91
CA ASP A 128 -12.61 18.37 -8.26
C ASP A 128 -12.06 17.01 -8.67
N TYR A 129 -10.80 16.73 -8.30
CA TYR A 129 -10.10 15.50 -8.62
C TYR A 129 -9.17 15.08 -7.48
N LEU A 130 -9.00 13.78 -7.31
CA LEU A 130 -7.87 13.24 -6.57
C LEU A 130 -6.88 12.60 -7.54
N ALA A 131 -5.64 12.44 -7.12
CA ALA A 131 -4.65 11.72 -7.88
C ALA A 131 -3.88 10.74 -6.99
N VAL A 132 -3.64 9.53 -7.53
CA VAL A 132 -2.88 8.45 -6.92
C VAL A 132 -1.72 8.06 -7.82
N ALA A 133 -0.73 7.32 -7.30
CA ALA A 133 0.41 6.90 -8.09
C ALA A 133 0.05 5.72 -9.02
N VAL A 134 -0.63 4.71 -8.49
CA VAL A 134 -0.93 3.43 -9.16
C VAL A 134 -2.40 3.07 -9.05
N ALA A 135 -2.87 2.16 -9.91
CA ALA A 135 -4.28 1.79 -9.98
C ALA A 135 -4.79 1.12 -8.69
N ASP A 136 -3.96 0.35 -8.01
CA ASP A 136 -4.33 -0.35 -6.77
C ASP A 136 -4.74 0.64 -5.66
N GLU A 137 -4.03 1.78 -5.53
CA GLU A 137 -4.41 2.85 -4.59
C GLU A 137 -5.78 3.44 -4.94
N GLY A 138 -6.06 3.61 -6.23
CA GLY A 138 -7.36 4.08 -6.70
C GLY A 138 -8.49 3.09 -6.44
N GLU A 139 -8.23 1.81 -6.64
CA GLU A 139 -9.18 0.73 -6.34
C GLU A 139 -9.53 0.69 -4.85
N GLU A 140 -8.52 0.79 -3.96
CA GLU A 140 -8.72 0.85 -2.51
C GLU A 140 -9.65 2.01 -2.13
N LEU A 141 -9.38 3.22 -2.64
CA LEU A 141 -10.22 4.38 -2.39
C LEU A 141 -11.66 4.20 -2.91
N ARG A 142 -11.84 3.56 -4.07
CA ARG A 142 -13.19 3.23 -4.58
C ARG A 142 -13.93 2.26 -3.69
N LYS A 143 -13.26 1.22 -3.19
CA LYS A 143 -13.85 0.24 -2.23
C LYS A 143 -14.30 0.92 -0.93
N GLU A 144 -13.61 1.97 -0.52
CA GLU A 144 -13.95 2.77 0.66
C GLU A 144 -14.99 3.88 0.40
N GLY A 145 -15.50 3.99 -0.84
CA GLY A 145 -16.61 4.88 -1.18
C GLY A 145 -16.22 6.27 -1.69
N ILE A 146 -14.95 6.47 -2.07
CA ILE A 146 -14.55 7.69 -2.78
C ILE A 146 -15.12 7.67 -4.20
N SER A 147 -15.92 8.67 -4.55
CA SER A 147 -16.68 8.71 -5.81
C SER A 147 -16.23 9.80 -6.78
N ILE A 148 -15.50 10.82 -6.32
CA ILE A 148 -15.01 11.88 -7.21
C ILE A 148 -13.98 11.34 -8.22
N PRO A 149 -13.73 12.04 -9.35
CA PRO A 149 -12.74 11.62 -10.34
C PRO A 149 -11.38 11.35 -9.72
N LEU A 150 -10.76 10.22 -10.11
CA LEU A 150 -9.46 9.75 -9.63
C LEU A 150 -8.50 9.58 -10.79
N ILE A 151 -7.40 10.33 -10.77
CA ILE A 151 -6.32 10.23 -11.76
C ILE A 151 -5.27 9.25 -11.26
N VAL A 152 -4.84 8.33 -12.14
CA VAL A 152 -3.71 7.41 -11.92
C VAL A 152 -2.51 7.94 -12.69
N MET A 153 -1.47 8.37 -11.97
CA MET A 153 -0.28 9.01 -12.56
C MET A 153 0.63 8.04 -13.31
N ASN A 154 0.71 6.79 -12.87
CA ASN A 154 1.55 5.76 -13.48
C ASN A 154 0.72 4.52 -13.83
N PRO A 155 -0.16 4.60 -14.85
CA PRO A 155 -0.93 3.45 -15.27
C PRO A 155 -0.03 2.41 -15.95
N GLU A 156 -0.08 1.18 -15.47
CA GLU A 156 0.61 0.04 -16.05
C GLU A 156 -0.32 -0.73 -16.99
N PHE A 157 0.24 -1.39 -18.02
CA PHE A 157 -0.56 -2.22 -18.95
C PHE A 157 -1.29 -3.36 -18.21
N SER A 158 -0.70 -3.90 -17.16
CA SER A 158 -1.28 -4.93 -16.29
C SER A 158 -2.49 -4.45 -15.49
N SER A 159 -2.60 -3.15 -15.24
CA SER A 159 -3.66 -2.56 -14.42
C SER A 159 -4.90 -2.10 -15.20
N PHE A 160 -4.97 -2.30 -16.52
CA PHE A 160 -6.10 -1.83 -17.32
C PHE A 160 -7.44 -2.34 -16.85
N ASN A 161 -7.53 -3.60 -16.37
CA ASN A 161 -8.78 -4.12 -15.79
C ASN A 161 -9.22 -3.26 -14.61
N VAL A 162 -8.32 -2.98 -13.68
CA VAL A 162 -8.58 -2.18 -12.48
C VAL A 162 -9.00 -0.76 -12.85
N LEU A 163 -8.32 -0.14 -13.83
CA LEU A 163 -8.67 1.21 -14.32
C LEU A 163 -10.12 1.27 -14.81
N PHE A 164 -10.50 0.36 -15.70
CA PHE A 164 -11.84 0.36 -16.30
C PHE A 164 -12.94 -0.03 -15.30
N GLU A 165 -12.72 -1.05 -14.50
CA GLU A 165 -13.71 -1.54 -13.52
C GLU A 165 -14.01 -0.51 -12.43
N ASN A 166 -13.01 0.28 -12.05
CA ASN A 166 -13.12 1.28 -10.99
C ASN A 166 -13.29 2.72 -11.53
N GLN A 167 -13.45 2.90 -12.84
CA GLN A 167 -13.59 4.23 -13.47
C GLN A 167 -12.48 5.19 -13.02
N LEU A 168 -11.22 4.74 -13.16
CA LEU A 168 -10.04 5.53 -12.83
C LEU A 168 -9.50 6.18 -14.11
N GLU A 169 -9.14 7.46 -14.06
CA GLU A 169 -8.64 8.23 -15.20
C GLU A 169 -7.11 8.08 -15.31
N PRO A 170 -6.57 7.38 -16.32
CA PRO A 170 -5.12 7.22 -16.47
C PRO A 170 -4.47 8.47 -17.03
N GLU A 171 -3.30 8.87 -16.48
CA GLU A 171 -2.43 9.84 -17.13
C GLU A 171 -1.74 9.18 -18.34
N VAL A 172 -2.08 9.64 -19.54
CA VAL A 172 -1.49 9.11 -20.78
C VAL A 172 -0.28 9.93 -21.17
N TYR A 173 0.90 9.47 -20.78
CA TYR A 173 2.18 10.17 -20.98
C TYR A 173 3.00 9.69 -22.19
N SER A 174 2.51 8.72 -22.96
CA SER A 174 3.20 8.21 -24.14
C SER A 174 2.25 7.68 -25.21
N PHE A 175 2.66 7.75 -26.49
CA PHE A 175 1.90 7.15 -27.59
C PHE A 175 1.73 5.65 -27.45
N ARG A 176 2.74 4.95 -26.90
CA ARG A 176 2.64 3.50 -26.64
C ARG A 176 1.51 3.18 -25.66
N LEU A 177 1.36 3.98 -24.60
CA LEU A 177 0.28 3.83 -23.64
C LEU A 177 -1.07 4.18 -24.27
N LEU A 178 -1.13 5.27 -25.06
CA LEU A 178 -2.32 5.67 -25.79
C LEU A 178 -2.80 4.55 -26.74
N ASP A 179 -1.92 4.01 -27.57
CA ASP A 179 -2.25 2.92 -28.49
C ASP A 179 -2.78 1.67 -27.77
N ALA A 180 -2.19 1.35 -26.62
CA ALA A 180 -2.64 0.23 -25.80
C ALA A 180 -4.01 0.48 -25.17
N MET A 181 -4.26 1.70 -24.70
CA MET A 181 -5.58 2.10 -24.15
C MET A 181 -6.66 2.07 -25.24
N ILE A 182 -6.37 2.57 -26.45
CA ILE A 182 -7.29 2.51 -27.60
C ILE A 182 -7.67 1.06 -27.89
N LYS A 183 -6.70 0.16 -28.03
CA LYS A 183 -6.96 -1.26 -28.28
C LYS A 183 -7.79 -1.91 -27.19
N GLU A 184 -7.54 -1.55 -25.94
CA GLU A 184 -8.29 -2.11 -24.82
C GLU A 184 -9.72 -1.56 -24.75
N THR A 185 -9.96 -0.28 -25.05
CA THR A 185 -11.30 0.30 -25.16
C THR A 185 -12.10 -0.33 -26.29
N GLU A 186 -11.47 -0.53 -27.46
CA GLU A 186 -12.08 -1.23 -28.60
C GLU A 186 -12.45 -2.68 -28.22
N ARG A 187 -11.54 -3.42 -27.58
CA ARG A 187 -11.78 -4.79 -27.12
C ARG A 187 -12.95 -4.90 -26.15
N ARG A 188 -13.16 -3.89 -25.33
CA ARG A 188 -14.27 -3.81 -24.35
C ARG A 188 -15.55 -3.23 -24.95
N GLY A 189 -15.54 -2.73 -26.17
CA GLY A 189 -16.68 -2.05 -26.78
C GLY A 189 -17.03 -0.70 -26.11
N ILE A 190 -16.01 -0.05 -25.50
CA ILE A 190 -16.20 1.23 -24.83
C ILE A 190 -15.96 2.35 -25.83
N THR A 191 -16.96 3.22 -26.01
CA THR A 191 -16.92 4.34 -26.99
C THR A 191 -16.53 5.68 -26.33
N SER A 192 -16.58 5.76 -25.00
CA SER A 192 -16.20 6.95 -24.22
C SER A 192 -15.63 6.50 -22.88
N TYR A 193 -14.49 7.03 -22.55
CA TYR A 193 -13.81 6.74 -21.26
C TYR A 193 -13.24 8.02 -20.69
#